data_5f65d8a1df4f047528016693e46b6768
#
_entry.id   5f65d8a1df4f047528016693e46b6768
#
_cell.length_a   1.000
_cell.length_b   1.000
_cell.length_c   1.000
_cell.angle_alpha   90.00
_cell.angle_beta   90.00
_cell.angle_gamma   90.00
#
_symmetry.space_group_name_H-M   'P 1'
#
loop_
_entity.id
_entity.type
_entity.pdbx_description
1 polymer ?
#
loop_
_entity_poly.entity_id
_entity_poly.type
_entity_poly.pdbx_seq_one_letter_code
_entity_poly.pdbx_strand_id
1 'polypeptide(L)'
;GKADDIVGTYQTEGGKAKVTISKQGNKYIGTLIWTRRGDILDSKNPDKGEAQKKLTGKVILRDLAFVEDDEYKGGKIYDPESGKTYSCKATRERNGNLKMRGFIGVSLLGRTTEWTRIK
;
A
#
# COMPACT_ATOMS: atom_id res chain seq x y z
N GLY A 1 7.36 6.96 -17.12
CA GLY A 1 7.95 5.71 -16.71
C GLY A 1 7.21 4.49 -17.20
N LYS A 2 7.76 3.33 -16.94
CA LYS A 2 7.16 2.05 -17.33
C LYS A 2 6.34 1.50 -16.18
N ALA A 3 5.34 0.69 -16.51
CA ALA A 3 4.41 0.14 -15.52
C ALA A 3 5.11 -0.56 -14.35
N ASP A 4 6.11 -1.38 -14.64
CA ASP A 4 6.79 -2.18 -13.62
C ASP A 4 7.79 -1.38 -12.77
N ASP A 5 7.99 -0.10 -13.05
CA ASP A 5 8.91 0.73 -12.28
C ASP A 5 8.49 0.86 -10.80
N ILE A 6 7.22 0.60 -10.50
CA ILE A 6 6.71 0.64 -9.12
C ILE A 6 7.17 -0.58 -8.30
N VAL A 7 7.57 -1.66 -8.95
CA VAL A 7 7.99 -2.88 -8.25
C VAL A 7 9.22 -2.60 -7.40
N GLY A 8 9.14 -2.88 -6.11
CA GLY A 8 10.20 -2.62 -5.16
C GLY A 8 9.70 -2.59 -3.74
N THR A 9 10.59 -2.23 -2.83
CA THR A 9 10.29 -2.16 -1.40
C THR A 9 10.29 -0.71 -0.93
N TYR A 10 9.31 -0.37 -0.13
CA TYR A 10 9.05 0.99 0.31
C TYR A 10 8.85 1.04 1.82
N GLN A 11 9.26 2.15 2.41
CA GLN A 11 8.95 2.46 3.79
C GLN A 11 7.79 3.45 3.80
N THR A 12 6.73 3.12 4.55
CA THR A 12 5.57 3.99 4.65
C THR A 12 5.88 5.24 5.47
N GLU A 13 5.06 6.27 5.30
CA GLU A 13 5.27 7.55 5.96
C GLU A 13 5.46 7.40 7.46
N GLY A 14 6.45 8.11 7.99
CA GLY A 14 6.77 8.04 9.42
C GLY A 14 7.55 6.80 9.84
N GLY A 15 7.98 5.97 8.89
CA GLY A 15 8.75 4.77 9.20
C GLY A 15 7.96 3.68 9.90
N LYS A 16 6.64 3.67 9.73
CA LYS A 16 5.76 2.74 10.45
C LYS A 16 5.85 1.31 9.96
N ALA A 17 6.04 1.13 8.66
CA ALA A 17 6.03 -0.21 8.04
C ALA A 17 6.86 -0.22 6.78
N LYS A 18 7.18 -1.43 6.31
CA LYS A 18 7.79 -1.65 5.00
C LYS A 18 6.89 -2.54 4.18
N VAL A 19 6.73 -2.20 2.91
CA VAL A 19 5.83 -2.88 1.98
C VAL A 19 6.59 -3.19 0.70
N THR A 20 6.48 -4.42 0.23
CA THR A 20 7.04 -4.82 -1.07
C THR A 20 5.92 -4.83 -2.09
N ILE A 21 6.09 -4.05 -3.15
CA ILE A 21 5.16 -4.04 -4.28
C ILE A 21 5.67 -5.03 -5.32
N SER A 22 4.79 -5.89 -5.75
CA SER A 22 5.07 -6.90 -6.78
C SER A 22 3.94 -6.93 -7.80
N LYS A 23 4.21 -7.54 -8.95
CA LYS A 23 3.24 -7.65 -10.02
C LYS A 23 2.41 -8.90 -9.85
N GLN A 24 1.10 -8.78 -10.07
CA GLN A 24 0.18 -9.90 -10.08
C GLN A 24 -0.73 -9.76 -11.30
N GLY A 25 -0.46 -10.56 -12.32
CA GLY A 25 -1.14 -10.40 -13.61
C GLY A 25 -0.77 -9.06 -14.24
N ASN A 26 -1.76 -8.24 -14.55
CA ASN A 26 -1.57 -6.90 -15.07
C ASN A 26 -1.76 -5.81 -14.01
N LYS A 27 -1.76 -6.20 -12.74
CA LYS A 27 -1.95 -5.28 -11.61
C LYS A 27 -0.82 -5.46 -10.61
N TYR A 28 -0.82 -4.60 -9.59
CA TYR A 28 0.22 -4.60 -8.57
C TYR A 28 -0.39 -4.77 -7.19
N ILE A 29 0.33 -5.54 -6.36
CA ILE A 29 -0.04 -5.78 -4.97
C ILE A 29 1.09 -5.32 -4.07
N GLY A 30 0.75 -5.03 -2.81
CA GLY A 30 1.73 -4.68 -1.79
C GLY A 30 1.60 -5.58 -0.59
N THR A 31 2.71 -6.22 -0.22
CA THR A 31 2.77 -7.13 0.92
C THR A 31 3.51 -6.43 2.07
N LEU A 32 2.90 -6.41 3.23
CA LEU A 32 3.53 -5.83 4.41
C LEU A 32 4.59 -6.81 4.93
N ILE A 33 5.85 -6.38 4.96
CA ILE A 33 6.97 -7.24 5.33
C ILE A 33 7.59 -6.90 6.68
N TRP A 34 7.28 -5.74 7.25
CA TRP A 34 7.84 -5.30 8.50
C TRP A 34 6.99 -4.18 9.10
N THR A 35 6.85 -4.16 10.42
CA THR A 35 6.29 -3.03 11.15
C THR A 35 7.22 -2.60 12.26
N ARG A 36 7.21 -1.31 12.57
CA ARG A 36 8.00 -0.78 13.69
C ARG A 36 7.57 -1.38 15.02
N ARG A 37 6.33 -1.84 15.11
CA ARG A 37 5.80 -2.49 16.31
C ARG A 37 6.11 -3.99 16.39
N GLY A 38 6.84 -4.53 15.41
CA GLY A 38 7.22 -5.93 15.38
C GLY A 38 6.11 -6.85 14.86
N ASP A 39 6.14 -8.10 15.33
CA ASP A 39 5.20 -9.14 14.89
C ASP A 39 3.87 -9.02 15.63
N ILE A 40 3.14 -7.97 15.36
CA ILE A 40 1.82 -7.77 15.97
C ILE A 40 0.73 -8.46 15.15
N LEU A 41 -0.36 -8.78 15.81
CA LEU A 41 -1.54 -9.33 15.17
C LEU A 41 -2.36 -8.21 14.52
N ASP A 42 -3.13 -8.58 13.52
CA ASP A 42 -4.05 -7.67 12.84
C ASP A 42 -5.34 -7.48 13.64
N SER A 43 -5.21 -7.06 14.88
CA SER A 43 -6.26 -7.10 15.88
C SER A 43 -7.47 -6.21 15.57
N LYS A 44 -7.31 -5.24 14.67
CA LYS A 44 -8.41 -4.35 14.27
C LYS A 44 -9.13 -4.79 13.00
N ASN A 45 -8.73 -5.92 12.44
CA ASN A 45 -9.40 -6.46 11.26
C ASN A 45 -10.85 -6.81 11.62
N PRO A 46 -11.83 -6.37 10.80
CA PRO A 46 -13.24 -6.72 11.04
C PRO A 46 -13.54 -8.20 10.88
N ASP A 47 -12.71 -8.93 10.13
CA ASP A 47 -12.78 -10.38 10.04
C ASP A 47 -12.05 -10.99 11.23
N LYS A 48 -12.78 -11.71 12.09
CA LYS A 48 -12.22 -12.26 13.33
C LYS A 48 -11.10 -13.26 13.10
N GLY A 49 -11.17 -14.03 12.02
CA GLY A 49 -10.10 -14.97 11.66
C GLY A 49 -8.82 -14.26 11.27
N GLU A 50 -8.94 -13.21 10.47
CA GLU A 50 -7.79 -12.39 10.06
C GLU A 50 -7.21 -11.61 11.23
N ALA A 51 -8.03 -11.20 12.19
CA ALA A 51 -7.58 -10.45 13.35
C ALA A 51 -6.61 -11.23 14.24
N GLN A 52 -6.60 -12.55 14.14
CA GLN A 52 -5.72 -13.41 14.91
C GLN A 52 -4.43 -13.76 14.18
N LYS A 53 -4.25 -13.27 12.97
CA LYS A 53 -3.05 -13.50 12.16
C LYS A 53 -2.09 -12.32 12.28
N LYS A 54 -0.81 -12.60 12.07
CA LYS A 54 0.21 -11.55 12.05
C LYS A 54 -0.02 -10.62 10.87
N LEU A 55 0.29 -9.34 11.07
CA LEU A 55 0.27 -8.36 9.99
C LEU A 55 1.33 -8.62 8.94
N THR A 56 2.53 -9.02 9.37
CA THR A 56 3.62 -9.35 8.43
C THR A 56 3.23 -10.53 7.54
N GLY A 57 3.44 -10.35 6.24
CA GLY A 57 3.07 -11.33 5.23
C GLY A 57 1.71 -11.07 4.59
N LYS A 58 0.92 -10.12 5.09
CA LYS A 58 -0.39 -9.82 4.50
C LYS A 58 -0.26 -8.93 3.30
N VAL A 59 -1.10 -9.19 2.29
CA VAL A 59 -1.29 -8.28 1.18
C VAL A 59 -2.22 -7.17 1.67
N ILE A 60 -1.69 -5.96 1.77
CA ILE A 60 -2.45 -4.80 2.23
C ILE A 60 -2.84 -3.85 1.10
N LEU A 61 -2.19 -3.98 -0.05
CA LEU A 61 -2.47 -3.18 -1.24
C LEU A 61 -2.77 -4.13 -2.38
N ARG A 62 -3.88 -3.91 -3.11
CA ARG A 62 -4.25 -4.76 -4.23
C ARG A 62 -4.90 -3.97 -5.35
N ASP A 63 -4.96 -4.60 -6.53
CA ASP A 63 -5.67 -4.08 -7.72
C ASP A 63 -5.16 -2.74 -8.26
N LEU A 64 -3.96 -2.35 -7.88
CA LEU A 64 -3.37 -1.11 -8.38
C LEU A 64 -2.94 -1.32 -9.83
N ALA A 65 -3.43 -0.49 -10.74
CA ALA A 65 -3.17 -0.63 -12.17
C ALA A 65 -2.49 0.61 -12.73
N PHE A 66 -1.45 0.38 -13.56
CA PHE A 66 -0.77 1.46 -14.27
C PHE A 66 -1.72 2.10 -15.28
N VAL A 67 -1.76 3.43 -15.28
CA VAL A 67 -2.56 4.20 -16.25
C VAL A 67 -1.64 4.82 -17.28
N GLU A 68 -0.85 5.80 -16.86
CA GLU A 68 0.12 6.51 -17.70
C GLU A 68 0.96 7.42 -16.81
N ASP A 69 2.09 7.90 -17.34
CA ASP A 69 2.90 8.96 -16.70
C ASP A 69 3.14 8.74 -15.21
N ASP A 70 3.56 7.54 -14.84
CA ASP A 70 3.85 7.19 -13.45
C ASP A 70 2.62 7.21 -12.52
N GLU A 71 1.42 7.17 -13.08
CA GLU A 71 0.18 7.10 -12.31
C GLU A 71 -0.40 5.70 -12.27
N TYR A 72 -0.86 5.30 -11.08
CA TYR A 72 -1.49 4.01 -10.81
C TYR A 72 -2.81 4.25 -10.09
N LYS A 73 -3.87 3.58 -10.54
CA LYS A 73 -5.24 3.80 -10.03
C LYS A 73 -5.97 2.49 -9.79
N GLY A 74 -7.14 2.59 -9.19
CA GLY A 74 -8.05 1.46 -8.98
C GLY A 74 -7.66 0.54 -7.84
N GLY A 75 -6.70 0.94 -7.02
CA GLY A 75 -6.24 0.13 -5.91
C GLY A 75 -7.17 0.16 -4.70
N LYS A 76 -6.97 -0.83 -3.83
CA LYS A 76 -7.56 -0.89 -2.50
C LYS A 76 -6.41 -1.07 -1.51
N ILE A 77 -6.45 -0.31 -0.43
CA ILE A 77 -5.43 -0.40 0.61
C ILE A 77 -6.07 -0.59 1.98
N TYR A 78 -5.60 -1.60 2.70
CA TYR A 78 -6.02 -1.88 4.06
C TYR A 78 -5.15 -1.13 5.05
N ASP A 79 -5.80 -0.42 5.98
CA ASP A 79 -5.11 0.28 7.07
C ASP A 79 -5.22 -0.52 8.36
N PRO A 80 -4.12 -1.14 8.83
CA PRO A 80 -4.16 -1.93 10.07
C PRO A 80 -4.44 -1.13 11.33
N GLU A 81 -4.18 0.18 11.32
CA GLU A 81 -4.41 1.02 12.49
C GLU A 81 -5.90 1.27 12.74
N SER A 82 -6.70 1.31 11.68
CA SER A 82 -8.14 1.52 11.78
C SER A 82 -8.97 0.28 11.48
N GLY A 83 -8.39 -0.71 10.81
CA GLY A 83 -9.12 -1.88 10.33
C GLY A 83 -9.99 -1.59 9.11
N LYS A 84 -9.79 -0.45 8.46
CA LYS A 84 -10.58 -0.03 7.30
C LYS A 84 -9.82 -0.22 6.00
N THR A 85 -10.56 -0.45 4.91
CA THR A 85 -10.01 -0.53 3.57
C THR A 85 -10.45 0.70 2.79
N TYR A 86 -9.49 1.34 2.14
CA TYR A 86 -9.71 2.55 1.36
C TYR A 86 -9.47 2.27 -0.12
N SER A 87 -10.10 3.04 -0.98
CA SER A 87 -9.66 3.15 -2.37
C SER A 87 -8.33 3.89 -2.39
N CYS A 88 -7.47 3.59 -3.37
CA CYS A 88 -6.19 4.29 -3.44
C CYS A 88 -5.70 4.47 -4.86
N LYS A 89 -4.84 5.46 -5.00
CA LYS A 89 -4.07 5.68 -6.21
C LYS A 89 -2.66 6.10 -5.80
N ALA A 90 -1.71 5.88 -6.69
CA ALA A 90 -0.31 6.21 -6.42
C ALA A 90 0.30 6.94 -7.60
N THR A 91 1.22 7.85 -7.30
CA THR A 91 2.03 8.54 -8.29
C THR A 91 3.49 8.26 -7.96
N ARG A 92 4.23 7.75 -8.94
CA ARG A 92 5.65 7.51 -8.78
C ARG A 92 6.41 8.80 -9.06
N GLU A 93 7.24 9.21 -8.12
CA GLU A 93 8.04 10.41 -8.23
C GLU A 93 9.37 10.13 -8.95
N ARG A 94 10.02 11.19 -9.39
CA ARG A 94 11.27 11.09 -10.12
C ARG A 94 12.37 10.36 -9.35
N ASN A 95 12.39 10.54 -8.02
CA ASN A 95 13.37 9.87 -7.15
C ASN A 95 13.00 8.42 -6.82
N GLY A 96 11.88 7.93 -7.33
CA GLY A 96 11.40 6.58 -7.09
C GLY A 96 10.46 6.42 -5.89
N ASN A 97 10.25 7.47 -5.12
CA ASN A 97 9.28 7.45 -4.03
C ASN A 97 7.86 7.43 -4.60
N LEU A 98 6.88 7.08 -3.76
CA LEU A 98 5.48 7.11 -4.15
C LEU A 98 4.71 8.11 -3.30
N LYS A 99 3.80 8.82 -3.93
CA LYS A 99 2.71 9.48 -3.24
C LYS A 99 1.52 8.54 -3.28
N MET A 100 1.16 8.02 -2.12
CA MET A 100 0.04 7.09 -1.98
C MET A 100 -1.16 7.86 -1.42
N ARG A 101 -2.25 7.90 -2.17
CA ARG A 101 -3.45 8.61 -1.76
C ARG A 101 -4.58 7.63 -1.50
N GLY A 102 -5.02 7.57 -0.24
CA GLY A 102 -6.16 6.79 0.18
C GLY A 102 -7.40 7.66 0.30
N PHE A 103 -8.57 7.13 -0.05
CA PHE A 103 -9.80 7.92 -0.03
C PHE A 103 -11.03 7.01 0.04
N ILE A 104 -12.14 7.60 0.47
CA ILE A 104 -13.45 6.96 0.46
C ILE A 104 -14.33 7.79 -0.46
N GLY A 105 -14.96 7.14 -1.45
CA GLY A 105 -15.78 7.83 -2.44
C GLY A 105 -14.93 8.55 -3.48
N VAL A 106 -14.72 9.85 -3.33
CA VAL A 106 -13.96 10.66 -4.31
C VAL A 106 -12.57 11.01 -3.80
N SER A 107 -11.59 11.05 -4.72
CA SER A 107 -10.18 11.25 -4.34
C SER A 107 -9.90 12.62 -3.71
N LEU A 108 -10.77 13.61 -3.92
CA LEU A 108 -10.64 14.93 -3.28
C LEU A 108 -10.75 14.86 -1.75
N LEU A 109 -11.44 13.87 -1.22
CA LEU A 109 -11.64 13.70 0.21
C LEU A 109 -10.63 12.72 0.82
N GLY A 110 -9.51 12.56 0.18
CA GLY A 110 -8.51 11.60 0.61
C GLY A 110 -7.35 12.23 1.36
N ARG A 111 -6.39 11.37 1.69
CA ARG A 111 -5.15 11.73 2.35
C ARG A 111 -3.98 11.14 1.57
N THR A 112 -2.96 11.97 1.32
CA THR A 112 -1.75 11.55 0.63
C THR A 112 -0.63 11.34 1.64
N THR A 113 0.08 10.22 1.50
CA THR A 113 1.27 9.93 2.30
C THR A 113 2.43 9.63 1.36
N GLU A 114 3.64 9.89 1.85
CA GLU A 114 4.87 9.60 1.11
C GLU A 114 5.38 8.21 1.48
N TRP A 115 5.60 7.38 0.46
CA TRP A 115 6.25 6.08 0.62
C TRP A 115 7.65 6.18 0.05
N THR A 116 8.65 6.01 0.89
CA THR A 116 10.06 6.16 0.50
C THR A 116 10.58 4.84 -0.04
N ARG A 117 11.12 4.86 -1.26
CA ARG A 117 11.69 3.66 -1.87
C ARG A 117 12.98 3.27 -1.14
N ILE A 118 13.08 1.99 -0.77
CA ILE A 118 14.26 1.44 -0.10
C ILE A 118 15.09 0.62 -1.10
N LYS A 119 14.41 -0.14 -1.96
CA LYS A 119 15.10 -0.92 -3.00
C LYS A 119 14.18 -1.43 -4.12
#